data_2c073a10685ab16839328d9b081d92a0
#
_entry.id   2c073a10685ab16839328d9b081d92a0
#
_cell.length_a   1.000
_cell.length_b   1.000
_cell.length_c   1.000
_cell.angle_alpha   90.00
_cell.angle_beta   90.00
_cell.angle_gamma   90.00
#
_symmetry.space_group_name_H-M   'P 1'
#
loop_
_entity.id
_entity.type
_entity.pdbx_description
1 polymer ?
#
loop_
_entity_poly.entity_id
_entity_poly.type
_entity_poly.pdbx_seq_one_letter_code
_entity_poly.pdbx_strand_id
1 'polypeptide(L)'
;QDLKAALQLSNALQPSGNLVSGNREILVETGTYLETAADVKRLVVGVSNGRPVFMSDVARIDDGADQPSKYVWHGTKEGEFPAVTLSISKKPGVNAADVAESVIARAEALKGAVIPEGVEFTVTRNYGATATDKAQKLIGKLVFATGAVVLLVLFALGKREAVIVGVAVTLTLAATLFASWAWGFTLNRVSLFALIFSIGILVDDAIVVVENIHRWQQLEPDKHLWEIIPKAVDEVGGPTILATFTVIAALLPMAFVSGLMGPYMSPIPINASMGMFISLAIAFVVTPWLALKLLKGGHHAESGPGWLSRLW
;
A
#
# COMPACT_ATOMS: atom_id res chain seq x y z
N GLN A 1 36.32 -7.79 40.20
CA GLN A 1 36.91 -7.23 38.97
C GLN A 1 37.71 -8.29 38.22
N ASP A 2 38.50 -9.13 38.92
CA ASP A 2 39.40 -10.13 38.33
C ASP A 2 38.65 -11.22 37.52
N LEU A 3 37.50 -11.70 38.01
CA LEU A 3 36.67 -12.66 37.31
C LEU A 3 36.12 -12.11 35.98
N LYS A 4 35.73 -10.82 35.97
CA LYS A 4 35.23 -10.16 34.75
C LYS A 4 36.35 -10.04 33.72
N ALA A 5 37.55 -9.68 34.13
CA ALA A 5 38.70 -9.58 33.24
C ALA A 5 39.08 -10.96 32.66
N ALA A 6 39.10 -12.02 33.48
CA ALA A 6 39.37 -13.37 33.03
C ALA A 6 38.35 -13.87 32.01
N LEU A 7 37.06 -13.63 32.25
CA LEU A 7 35.98 -13.96 31.28
C LEU A 7 36.13 -13.21 29.95
N GLN A 8 36.44 -11.91 30.02
CA GLN A 8 36.58 -11.09 28.81
C GLN A 8 37.78 -11.51 27.97
N LEU A 9 38.92 -11.82 28.61
CA LEU A 9 40.14 -12.27 27.91
C LEU A 9 40.00 -13.65 27.29
N SER A 10 39.23 -14.52 27.90
CA SER A 10 39.06 -15.92 27.45
C SER A 10 37.89 -16.11 26.51
N ASN A 11 37.12 -15.07 26.21
CA ASN A 11 35.97 -15.10 25.28
C ASN A 11 36.24 -14.17 24.10
N ALA A 12 37.38 -14.34 23.45
CA ALA A 12 37.80 -13.52 22.31
C ALA A 12 38.65 -14.31 21.31
N LEU A 13 38.43 -14.07 20.05
CA LEU A 13 39.31 -14.49 18.97
C LEU A 13 40.29 -13.37 18.69
N GLN A 14 41.60 -13.73 18.58
CA GLN A 14 42.62 -12.77 18.20
C GLN A 14 43.23 -13.18 16.85
N PRO A 15 43.27 -12.27 15.87
CA PRO A 15 43.95 -12.51 14.62
C PRO A 15 45.47 -12.75 14.91
N SER A 16 45.99 -13.92 14.49
CA SER A 16 47.36 -14.35 14.73
C SER A 16 48.20 -14.32 13.47
N GLY A 17 47.67 -13.90 12.36
CA GLY A 17 48.33 -13.77 11.07
C GLY A 17 47.55 -14.43 9.94
N ASN A 18 48.18 -14.46 8.76
CA ASN A 18 47.60 -15.04 7.55
C ASN A 18 48.48 -16.15 7.02
N LEU A 19 47.85 -17.25 6.65
CA LEU A 19 48.51 -18.35 5.93
C LEU A 19 48.20 -18.22 4.44
N VAL A 20 49.24 -18.05 3.62
CA VAL A 20 49.10 -18.03 2.16
C VAL A 20 49.41 -19.42 1.60
N SER A 21 48.40 -20.07 1.04
CA SER A 21 48.55 -21.40 0.42
C SER A 21 47.61 -21.54 -0.79
N GLY A 22 48.11 -22.07 -1.91
CA GLY A 22 47.30 -22.33 -3.10
C GLY A 22 46.60 -21.08 -3.69
N ASN A 23 47.27 -19.93 -3.69
CA ASN A 23 46.77 -18.64 -4.13
C ASN A 23 45.52 -18.16 -3.34
N ARG A 24 45.45 -18.59 -2.08
CA ARG A 24 44.40 -18.14 -1.11
C ARG A 24 45.10 -17.67 0.14
N GLU A 25 44.56 -16.58 0.70
CA GLU A 25 44.93 -16.06 2.00
C GLU A 25 43.91 -16.58 3.03
N ILE A 26 44.39 -17.27 4.05
CA ILE A 26 43.59 -17.83 5.12
C ILE A 26 43.92 -17.07 6.39
N LEU A 27 42.97 -16.36 6.94
CA LEU A 27 43.16 -15.72 8.25
C LEU A 27 43.25 -16.80 9.32
N VAL A 28 44.31 -16.70 10.13
CA VAL A 28 44.53 -17.58 11.28
C VAL A 28 44.17 -16.79 12.54
N GLU A 29 43.22 -17.29 13.28
CA GLU A 29 42.79 -16.73 14.55
C GLU A 29 43.09 -17.69 15.68
N THR A 30 43.54 -17.18 16.82
CA THR A 30 43.72 -17.93 18.06
C THR A 30 42.75 -17.48 19.10
N GLY A 31 42.34 -18.42 19.94
CA GLY A 31 41.31 -18.20 20.95
C GLY A 31 40.05 -19.01 20.67
N THR A 32 39.13 -19.01 21.56
CA THR A 32 37.82 -19.66 21.42
C THR A 32 36.77 -18.80 22.12
N TYR A 33 35.54 -18.93 21.69
CA TYR A 33 34.40 -18.45 22.47
C TYR A 33 34.01 -19.51 23.50
N LEU A 34 33.51 -19.03 24.65
CA LEU A 34 32.93 -19.90 25.66
C LEU A 34 31.52 -20.29 25.19
N GLU A 35 31.31 -21.54 24.83
CA GLU A 35 30.05 -22.02 24.25
C GLU A 35 29.16 -22.75 25.30
N THR A 36 29.78 -23.35 26.29
CA THR A 36 29.07 -24.17 27.28
C THR A 36 29.39 -23.74 28.72
N ALA A 37 28.49 -24.06 29.62
CA ALA A 37 28.74 -23.92 31.07
C ALA A 37 29.96 -24.71 31.55
N ALA A 38 30.30 -25.81 30.87
CA ALA A 38 31.50 -26.60 31.17
C ALA A 38 32.78 -25.86 30.80
N ASP A 39 32.80 -25.07 29.74
CA ASP A 39 33.96 -24.27 29.38
C ASP A 39 34.19 -23.15 30.39
N VAL A 40 33.12 -22.51 30.83
CA VAL A 40 33.18 -21.51 31.91
C VAL A 40 33.70 -22.11 33.20
N LYS A 41 33.26 -23.30 33.58
CA LYS A 41 33.70 -24.01 34.80
C LYS A 41 35.19 -24.28 34.78
N ARG A 42 35.77 -24.61 33.64
CA ARG A 42 37.20 -24.95 33.46
C ARG A 42 38.07 -23.72 33.24
N LEU A 43 37.52 -22.53 33.19
CA LEU A 43 38.28 -21.32 33.00
C LEU A 43 39.19 -21.08 34.20
N VAL A 44 40.49 -20.87 33.93
CA VAL A 44 41.47 -20.48 34.97
C VAL A 44 41.34 -18.96 35.22
N VAL A 45 40.96 -18.62 36.43
CA VAL A 45 40.76 -17.22 36.87
C VAL A 45 41.89 -16.65 37.69
N GLY A 46 42.85 -17.47 38.07
CA GLY A 46 44.03 -17.07 38.81
C GLY A 46 44.96 -18.22 39.19
N VAL A 47 46.02 -17.92 39.91
CA VAL A 47 46.96 -18.94 40.43
C VAL A 47 47.15 -18.63 41.93
N SER A 48 46.97 -19.65 42.78
CA SER A 48 47.21 -19.57 44.21
C SER A 48 48.19 -20.67 44.65
N ASN A 49 49.23 -20.31 45.33
CA ASN A 49 50.29 -21.21 45.79
C ASN A 49 50.83 -22.14 44.65
N GLY A 50 51.00 -21.60 43.44
CA GLY A 50 51.47 -22.34 42.28
C GLY A 50 50.43 -23.28 41.63
N ARG A 51 49.18 -23.27 42.06
CA ARG A 51 48.10 -24.07 41.51
C ARG A 51 47.08 -23.19 40.77
N PRO A 52 46.59 -23.62 39.62
CA PRO A 52 45.52 -22.89 38.92
C PRO A 52 44.23 -22.91 39.77
N VAL A 53 43.55 -21.76 39.84
CA VAL A 53 42.22 -21.62 40.43
C VAL A 53 41.23 -21.56 39.27
N PHE A 54 40.29 -22.48 39.25
CA PHE A 54 39.24 -22.53 38.22
C PHE A 54 38.03 -21.70 38.64
N MET A 55 37.25 -21.30 37.64
CA MET A 55 36.01 -20.55 37.88
C MET A 55 35.06 -21.33 38.79
N SER A 56 35.01 -22.68 38.63
CA SER A 56 34.22 -23.57 39.51
C SER A 56 34.61 -23.55 40.96
N ASP A 57 35.84 -23.12 41.29
CA ASP A 57 36.34 -23.12 42.67
C ASP A 57 35.88 -21.85 43.44
N VAL A 58 35.53 -20.80 42.69
CA VAL A 58 35.22 -19.47 43.25
C VAL A 58 33.80 -19.00 42.94
N ALA A 59 33.09 -19.66 42.02
CA ALA A 59 31.73 -19.28 41.62
C ALA A 59 30.85 -20.46 41.32
N ARG A 60 29.55 -20.37 41.62
CA ARG A 60 28.55 -21.28 41.10
C ARG A 60 28.17 -20.86 39.68
N ILE A 61 28.21 -21.78 38.75
CA ILE A 61 27.90 -21.53 37.33
C ILE A 61 26.64 -22.31 37.05
N ASP A 62 25.60 -21.58 36.78
CA ASP A 62 24.28 -22.11 36.34
C ASP A 62 24.05 -21.68 34.90
N ASP A 63 23.66 -22.63 34.07
CA ASP A 63 23.23 -22.38 32.69
C ASP A 63 21.70 -22.24 32.68
N GLY A 64 21.23 -21.06 32.31
CA GLY A 64 19.80 -20.77 32.36
C GLY A 64 19.47 -19.38 31.82
N ALA A 65 18.23 -19.03 31.93
CA ALA A 65 17.76 -17.71 31.52
C ALA A 65 18.35 -16.62 32.42
N ASP A 66 18.71 -15.48 31.82
CA ASP A 66 19.12 -14.27 32.53
C ASP A 66 17.97 -13.72 33.39
N GLN A 67 18.31 -12.89 34.39
CA GLN A 67 17.27 -12.26 35.19
C GLN A 67 16.35 -11.41 34.33
N PRO A 68 15.03 -11.65 34.37
CA PRO A 68 14.10 -10.93 33.50
C PRO A 68 14.10 -9.44 33.86
N SER A 69 14.47 -8.62 32.87
CA SER A 69 14.45 -7.15 32.98
C SER A 69 13.14 -6.55 32.44
N LYS A 70 12.38 -7.33 31.68
CA LYS A 70 11.10 -6.93 31.11
C LYS A 70 10.10 -8.05 31.28
N TYR A 71 8.89 -7.70 31.68
CA TYR A 71 7.79 -8.63 31.85
C TYR A 71 6.69 -8.28 30.87
N VAL A 72 6.11 -9.29 30.21
CA VAL A 72 4.96 -9.15 29.33
C VAL A 72 3.87 -10.09 29.85
N TRP A 73 2.68 -9.55 29.99
CA TRP A 73 1.50 -10.30 30.42
C TRP A 73 0.44 -10.25 29.31
N HIS A 74 -0.11 -11.42 29.01
CA HIS A 74 -1.25 -11.54 28.11
C HIS A 74 -2.52 -11.65 28.92
N GLY A 75 -3.34 -10.62 28.89
CA GLY A 75 -4.65 -10.59 29.57
C GLY A 75 -5.71 -11.24 28.69
N THR A 76 -6.42 -12.23 29.25
CA THR A 76 -7.60 -12.86 28.66
C THR A 76 -8.79 -12.75 29.60
N LYS A 77 -9.96 -13.27 29.19
CA LYS A 77 -11.13 -13.34 30.08
C LYS A 77 -10.91 -14.31 31.26
N GLU A 78 -9.97 -15.23 31.11
CA GLU A 78 -9.64 -16.26 32.11
C GLU A 78 -8.57 -15.81 33.10
N GLY A 79 -7.84 -14.71 32.81
CA GLY A 79 -6.79 -14.16 33.68
C GLY A 79 -5.61 -13.59 32.88
N GLU A 80 -4.55 -13.31 33.60
CA GLU A 80 -3.28 -12.82 33.07
C GLU A 80 -2.24 -13.94 33.05
N PHE A 81 -1.61 -14.13 31.90
CA PHE A 81 -0.62 -15.19 31.70
C PHE A 81 0.72 -14.57 31.29
N PRO A 82 1.86 -15.12 31.77
CA PRO A 82 3.16 -14.70 31.29
C PRO A 82 3.26 -14.91 29.77
N ALA A 83 3.79 -13.94 29.08
CA ALA A 83 3.85 -13.98 27.61
C ALA A 83 5.14 -13.41 27.07
N VAL A 84 5.42 -13.70 25.80
CA VAL A 84 6.49 -13.09 25.02
C VAL A 84 5.88 -12.51 23.74
N THR A 85 6.22 -11.28 23.44
CA THR A 85 5.77 -10.64 22.19
C THR A 85 6.82 -10.80 21.10
N LEU A 86 6.45 -11.51 20.04
CA LEU A 86 7.25 -11.61 18.82
C LEU A 86 6.76 -10.57 17.80
N SER A 87 7.59 -9.59 17.51
CA SER A 87 7.29 -8.53 16.54
C SER A 87 7.99 -8.80 15.22
N ILE A 88 7.20 -8.90 14.13
CA ILE A 88 7.71 -9.16 12.80
C ILE A 88 7.38 -7.97 11.91
N SER A 89 8.42 -7.36 11.30
CA SER A 89 8.30 -6.21 10.42
C SER A 89 8.56 -6.60 8.97
N LYS A 90 7.74 -6.05 8.06
CA LYS A 90 7.96 -6.23 6.63
C LYS A 90 9.14 -5.38 6.13
N LYS A 91 9.81 -5.83 5.08
CA LYS A 91 10.76 -5.00 4.34
C LYS A 91 10.02 -3.90 3.53
N PRO A 92 10.68 -2.77 3.23
CA PRO A 92 10.13 -1.78 2.32
C PRO A 92 9.75 -2.41 0.96
N GLY A 93 8.66 -1.93 0.37
CA GLY A 93 8.19 -2.43 -0.94
C GLY A 93 7.41 -3.75 -0.93
N VAL A 94 7.42 -4.52 0.17
CA VAL A 94 6.68 -5.78 0.26
C VAL A 94 5.25 -5.55 0.75
N ASN A 95 4.31 -6.35 0.27
CA ASN A 95 2.91 -6.29 0.70
C ASN A 95 2.76 -6.79 2.15
N ALA A 96 2.11 -5.98 2.98
CA ALA A 96 1.92 -6.30 4.39
C ALA A 96 0.95 -7.47 4.62
N ALA A 97 -0.05 -7.64 3.74
CA ALA A 97 -1.03 -8.72 3.85
C ALA A 97 -0.38 -10.08 3.60
N ASP A 98 0.39 -10.20 2.51
CA ASP A 98 1.07 -11.44 2.12
C ASP A 98 2.11 -11.88 3.16
N VAL A 99 2.86 -10.90 3.72
CA VAL A 99 3.81 -11.19 4.80
C VAL A 99 3.10 -11.65 6.05
N ALA A 100 2.02 -10.99 6.46
CA ALA A 100 1.27 -11.37 7.65
C ALA A 100 0.66 -12.78 7.51
N GLU A 101 0.08 -13.09 6.36
CA GLU A 101 -0.49 -14.41 6.06
C GLU A 101 0.59 -15.50 6.09
N SER A 102 1.72 -15.26 5.42
CA SER A 102 2.86 -16.19 5.40
C SER A 102 3.43 -16.45 6.80
N VAL A 103 3.54 -15.41 7.62
CA VAL A 103 4.03 -15.53 9.00
C VAL A 103 3.07 -16.30 9.87
N ILE A 104 1.77 -16.03 9.78
CA ILE A 104 0.74 -16.76 10.56
C ILE A 104 0.72 -18.22 10.14
N ALA A 105 0.72 -18.50 8.84
CA ALA A 105 0.76 -19.87 8.33
C ALA A 105 2.03 -20.63 8.80
N ARG A 106 3.18 -19.94 8.83
CA ARG A 106 4.42 -20.53 9.34
C ARG A 106 4.37 -20.79 10.84
N ALA A 107 3.79 -19.87 11.62
CA ALA A 107 3.61 -20.05 13.06
C ALA A 107 2.69 -21.24 13.38
N GLU A 108 1.58 -21.38 12.63
CA GLU A 108 0.71 -22.54 12.77
C GLU A 108 1.42 -23.86 12.44
N ALA A 109 2.23 -23.90 11.39
CA ALA A 109 3.00 -25.08 10.99
C ALA A 109 4.09 -25.48 12.01
N LEU A 110 4.48 -24.57 12.90
CA LEU A 110 5.49 -24.82 13.94
C LEU A 110 4.87 -25.35 15.25
N LYS A 111 3.54 -25.37 15.38
CA LYS A 111 2.87 -25.98 16.54
C LYS A 111 3.19 -27.47 16.63
N GLY A 112 3.56 -27.92 17.81
CA GLY A 112 3.94 -29.31 18.08
C GLY A 112 5.34 -29.72 17.60
N ALA A 113 5.98 -28.94 16.72
CA ALA A 113 7.35 -29.22 16.24
C ALA A 113 8.41 -28.39 16.97
N VAL A 114 8.19 -27.08 17.05
CA VAL A 114 9.10 -26.10 17.68
C VAL A 114 8.42 -25.42 18.87
N ILE A 115 7.13 -25.12 18.73
CA ILE A 115 6.31 -24.57 19.80
C ILE A 115 5.83 -25.75 20.67
N PRO A 116 6.26 -25.84 21.94
CA PRO A 116 5.92 -26.94 22.82
C PRO A 116 4.40 -27.01 23.09
N GLU A 117 3.92 -28.21 23.46
CA GLU A 117 2.57 -28.36 23.98
C GLU A 117 2.39 -27.52 25.26
N GLY A 118 1.26 -26.82 25.35
CA GLY A 118 0.97 -25.89 26.45
C GLY A 118 1.40 -24.44 26.22
N VAL A 119 2.11 -24.15 25.13
CA VAL A 119 2.39 -22.78 24.69
C VAL A 119 1.42 -22.39 23.55
N GLU A 120 0.58 -21.42 23.83
CA GLU A 120 -0.36 -20.88 22.86
C GLU A 120 0.20 -19.59 22.24
N PHE A 121 -0.05 -19.38 20.95
CA PHE A 121 0.22 -18.09 20.35
C PHE A 121 -1.08 -17.42 19.89
N THR A 122 -1.15 -16.13 20.13
CA THR A 122 -2.27 -15.27 19.75
C THR A 122 -1.79 -14.12 18.91
N VAL A 123 -2.44 -13.89 17.77
CA VAL A 123 -2.15 -12.74 16.93
C VAL A 123 -2.81 -11.50 17.53
N THR A 124 -2.05 -10.74 18.31
CA THR A 124 -2.54 -9.52 18.98
C THR A 124 -2.69 -8.35 18.02
N ARG A 125 -1.89 -8.30 16.96
CA ARG A 125 -1.92 -7.22 15.97
C ARG A 125 -1.57 -7.73 14.58
N ASN A 126 -2.50 -7.54 13.63
CA ASN A 126 -2.31 -7.88 12.23
C ASN A 126 -2.55 -6.64 11.36
N TYR A 127 -1.46 -5.98 10.97
CA TYR A 127 -1.54 -4.82 10.07
C TYR A 127 -1.87 -5.19 8.63
N GLY A 128 -1.57 -6.43 8.20
CA GLY A 128 -1.93 -6.94 6.88
C GLY A 128 -3.45 -7.01 6.72
N ALA A 129 -4.14 -7.66 7.66
CA ALA A 129 -5.60 -7.72 7.67
C ALA A 129 -6.24 -6.33 7.71
N THR A 130 -5.68 -5.42 8.54
CA THR A 130 -6.17 -4.03 8.62
C THR A 130 -5.99 -3.30 7.29
N ALA A 131 -4.87 -3.48 6.60
CA ALA A 131 -4.60 -2.87 5.30
C ALA A 131 -5.58 -3.38 4.24
N THR A 132 -5.82 -4.69 4.18
CA THR A 132 -6.77 -5.33 3.27
C THR A 132 -8.21 -4.84 3.51
N ASP A 133 -8.67 -4.82 4.77
CA ASP A 133 -10.01 -4.32 5.13
C ASP A 133 -10.20 -2.86 4.68
N LYS A 134 -9.19 -2.01 4.92
CA LYS A 134 -9.25 -0.61 4.49
C LYS A 134 -9.25 -0.46 2.97
N ALA A 135 -8.42 -1.24 2.25
CA ALA A 135 -8.39 -1.23 0.79
C ALA A 135 -9.74 -1.69 0.21
N GLN A 136 -10.31 -2.78 0.70
CA GLN A 136 -11.61 -3.29 0.25
C GLN A 136 -12.75 -2.29 0.52
N LYS A 137 -12.77 -1.65 1.69
CA LYS A 137 -13.75 -0.60 1.99
C LYS A 137 -13.63 0.61 1.07
N LEU A 138 -12.41 1.00 0.71
CA LEU A 138 -12.17 2.10 -0.21
C LEU A 138 -12.58 1.74 -1.64
N ILE A 139 -12.27 0.53 -2.11
CA ILE A 139 -12.72 0.02 -3.42
C ILE A 139 -14.26 -0.03 -3.47
N GLY A 140 -14.90 -0.53 -2.41
CA GLY A 140 -16.35 -0.53 -2.33
C GLY A 140 -16.97 0.86 -2.44
N LYS A 141 -16.37 1.86 -1.78
CA LYS A 141 -16.80 3.27 -1.90
C LYS A 141 -16.57 3.84 -3.30
N LEU A 142 -15.46 3.46 -3.95
CA LEU A 142 -15.16 3.84 -5.33
C LEU A 142 -16.23 3.33 -6.29
N VAL A 143 -16.57 2.04 -6.20
CA VAL A 143 -17.62 1.40 -7.02
C VAL A 143 -18.97 2.06 -6.75
N PHE A 144 -19.30 2.32 -5.49
CA PHE A 144 -20.54 3.01 -5.11
C PHE A 144 -20.61 4.43 -5.71
N ALA A 145 -19.54 5.22 -5.59
CA ALA A 145 -19.47 6.57 -6.13
C ALA A 145 -19.63 6.57 -7.66
N THR A 146 -18.91 5.69 -8.37
CA THR A 146 -19.04 5.52 -9.81
C THR A 146 -20.47 5.12 -10.21
N GLY A 147 -21.07 4.17 -9.50
CA GLY A 147 -22.46 3.74 -9.73
C GLY A 147 -23.46 4.87 -9.51
N ALA A 148 -23.28 5.68 -8.47
CA ALA A 148 -24.15 6.82 -8.19
C ALA A 148 -24.09 7.87 -9.30
N VAL A 149 -22.91 8.17 -9.83
CA VAL A 149 -22.75 9.10 -10.96
C VAL A 149 -23.40 8.56 -12.22
N VAL A 150 -23.14 7.29 -12.58
CA VAL A 150 -23.76 6.66 -13.76
C VAL A 150 -25.29 6.66 -13.63
N LEU A 151 -25.80 6.42 -12.45
CA LEU A 151 -27.23 6.45 -12.16
C LEU A 151 -27.80 7.88 -12.30
N LEU A 152 -27.08 8.89 -11.84
CA LEU A 152 -27.47 10.28 -12.01
C LEU A 152 -27.56 10.66 -13.50
N VAL A 153 -26.52 10.30 -14.28
CA VAL A 153 -26.51 10.52 -15.74
C VAL A 153 -27.66 9.76 -16.43
N LEU A 154 -27.95 8.54 -15.98
CA LEU A 154 -29.07 7.74 -16.49
C LEU A 154 -30.42 8.47 -16.34
N PHE A 155 -30.63 9.14 -15.20
CA PHE A 155 -31.87 9.90 -14.96
C PHE A 155 -31.89 11.26 -15.67
N ALA A 156 -30.71 11.91 -15.81
CA ALA A 156 -30.61 13.23 -16.41
C ALA A 156 -30.62 13.22 -17.93
N LEU A 157 -29.81 12.36 -18.54
CA LEU A 157 -29.54 12.35 -20.00
C LEU A 157 -30.11 11.13 -20.71
N GLY A 158 -30.13 9.98 -20.05
CA GLY A 158 -30.70 8.77 -20.62
C GLY A 158 -29.77 7.55 -20.56
N LYS A 159 -30.28 6.40 -21.08
CA LYS A 159 -29.59 5.10 -20.94
C LYS A 159 -28.31 5.02 -21.77
N ARG A 160 -28.26 5.63 -22.94
CA ARG A 160 -27.14 5.54 -23.88
C ARG A 160 -25.98 6.43 -23.39
N GLU A 161 -26.31 7.62 -22.97
CA GLU A 161 -25.40 8.59 -22.39
C GLU A 161 -24.78 8.06 -21.09
N ALA A 162 -25.59 7.43 -20.23
CA ALA A 162 -25.12 6.78 -19.01
C ALA A 162 -24.12 5.64 -19.29
N VAL A 163 -24.34 4.85 -20.34
CA VAL A 163 -23.38 3.81 -20.73
C VAL A 163 -22.08 4.42 -21.21
N ILE A 164 -22.12 5.49 -22.01
CA ILE A 164 -20.91 6.16 -22.51
C ILE A 164 -20.10 6.72 -21.33
N VAL A 165 -20.74 7.45 -20.43
CA VAL A 165 -20.10 8.00 -19.24
C VAL A 165 -19.57 6.88 -18.32
N GLY A 166 -20.36 5.83 -18.12
CA GLY A 166 -19.95 4.68 -17.30
C GLY A 166 -18.70 3.99 -17.83
N VAL A 167 -18.62 3.77 -19.15
CA VAL A 167 -17.43 3.20 -19.80
C VAL A 167 -16.24 4.17 -19.69
N ALA A 168 -16.44 5.46 -19.97
CA ALA A 168 -15.38 6.47 -19.90
C ALA A 168 -14.79 6.55 -18.49
N VAL A 169 -15.63 6.61 -17.45
CA VAL A 169 -15.20 6.66 -16.05
C VAL A 169 -14.44 5.39 -15.64
N THR A 170 -14.97 4.22 -16.00
CA THR A 170 -14.31 2.95 -15.69
C THR A 170 -12.96 2.85 -16.38
N LEU A 171 -12.86 3.28 -17.64
CA LEU A 171 -11.62 3.30 -18.40
C LEU A 171 -10.61 4.30 -17.79
N THR A 172 -11.06 5.48 -17.39
CA THR A 172 -10.21 6.49 -16.70
C THR A 172 -9.64 5.92 -15.42
N LEU A 173 -10.46 5.29 -14.58
CA LEU A 173 -10.01 4.67 -13.34
C LEU A 173 -9.01 3.54 -13.58
N ALA A 174 -9.31 2.65 -14.53
CA ALA A 174 -8.42 1.55 -14.88
C ALA A 174 -7.08 2.05 -15.44
N ALA A 175 -7.11 3.05 -16.32
CA ALA A 175 -5.91 3.65 -16.89
C ALA A 175 -5.09 4.40 -15.85
N THR A 176 -5.73 5.10 -14.90
CA THR A 176 -5.05 5.78 -13.79
C THR A 176 -4.39 4.79 -12.84
N LEU A 177 -5.07 3.68 -12.53
CA LEU A 177 -4.50 2.60 -11.72
C LEU A 177 -3.31 1.94 -12.41
N PHE A 178 -3.44 1.68 -13.71
CA PHE A 178 -2.35 1.12 -14.52
C PHE A 178 -1.15 2.07 -14.58
N ALA A 179 -1.36 3.35 -14.83
CA ALA A 179 -0.31 4.35 -14.87
C ALA A 179 0.37 4.51 -13.49
N SER A 180 -0.40 4.50 -12.41
CA SER A 180 0.12 4.50 -11.04
C SER A 180 1.02 3.29 -10.77
N TRP A 181 0.59 2.10 -11.17
CA TRP A 181 1.38 0.88 -11.07
C TRP A 181 2.65 0.94 -11.93
N ALA A 182 2.56 1.38 -13.18
CA ALA A 182 3.70 1.51 -14.10
C ALA A 182 4.75 2.51 -13.59
N TRP A 183 4.33 3.52 -12.85
CA TRP A 183 5.22 4.50 -12.20
C TRP A 183 5.85 3.98 -10.90
N GLY A 184 5.50 2.76 -10.47
CA GLY A 184 6.04 2.13 -9.29
C GLY A 184 5.35 2.50 -7.97
N PHE A 185 4.19 3.15 -8.03
CA PHE A 185 3.39 3.38 -6.83
C PHE A 185 2.71 2.09 -6.37
N THR A 186 2.72 1.86 -5.07
CA THR A 186 1.98 0.75 -4.47
C THR A 186 0.52 1.15 -4.23
N LEU A 187 -0.40 0.20 -4.44
CA LEU A 187 -1.79 0.36 -4.03
C LEU A 187 -1.86 0.34 -2.51
N ASN A 188 -1.94 1.52 -1.93
CA ASN A 188 -2.09 1.71 -0.50
C ASN A 188 -3.30 2.62 -0.21
N ARG A 189 -3.63 2.80 1.07
CA ARG A 189 -4.79 3.62 1.43
C ARG A 189 -4.69 5.07 0.96
N VAL A 190 -3.47 5.61 0.80
CA VAL A 190 -3.24 6.99 0.36
C VAL A 190 -3.52 7.14 -1.13
N SER A 191 -3.00 6.23 -1.96
CA SER A 191 -3.27 6.20 -3.41
C SER A 191 -4.73 5.91 -3.72
N LEU A 192 -5.38 5.00 -2.97
CA LEU A 192 -6.82 4.75 -3.11
C LEU A 192 -7.67 5.95 -2.66
N PHE A 193 -7.25 6.64 -1.60
CA PHE A 193 -7.92 7.88 -1.17
C PHE A 193 -7.77 8.98 -2.23
N ALA A 194 -6.59 9.12 -2.83
CA ALA A 194 -6.35 10.04 -3.93
C ALA A 194 -7.29 9.77 -5.11
N LEU A 195 -7.50 8.49 -5.49
CA LEU A 195 -8.43 8.12 -6.54
C LEU A 195 -9.88 8.45 -6.19
N ILE A 196 -10.32 8.17 -4.95
CA ILE A 196 -11.69 8.50 -4.52
C ILE A 196 -11.90 10.01 -4.49
N PHE A 197 -10.92 10.76 -4.02
CA PHE A 197 -10.97 12.23 -4.02
C PHE A 197 -11.04 12.78 -5.45
N SER A 198 -10.27 12.19 -6.36
CA SER A 198 -10.19 12.64 -7.75
C SER A 198 -11.42 12.25 -8.58
N ILE A 199 -12.16 11.19 -8.21
CA ILE A 199 -13.24 10.66 -9.05
C ILE A 199 -14.32 11.70 -9.33
N GLY A 200 -14.63 12.57 -8.35
CA GLY A 200 -15.60 13.65 -8.52
C GLY A 200 -15.18 14.69 -9.56
N ILE A 201 -13.87 14.81 -9.80
CA ILE A 201 -13.31 15.73 -10.79
C ILE A 201 -13.08 15.02 -12.14
N LEU A 202 -12.63 13.75 -12.08
CA LEU A 202 -12.32 12.95 -13.26
C LEU A 202 -13.55 12.61 -14.12
N VAL A 203 -14.70 12.55 -13.48
CA VAL A 203 -15.96 12.19 -14.15
C VAL A 203 -16.55 13.36 -14.92
N ASP A 204 -16.30 14.58 -14.47
CA ASP A 204 -16.92 15.78 -15.01
C ASP A 204 -16.53 16.03 -16.49
N ASP A 205 -15.29 15.77 -16.88
CA ASP A 205 -14.83 15.94 -18.26
C ASP A 205 -15.68 15.15 -19.27
N ALA A 206 -15.93 13.86 -18.96
CA ALA A 206 -16.73 13.00 -19.81
C ALA A 206 -18.21 13.37 -19.82
N ILE A 207 -18.75 13.84 -18.68
CA ILE A 207 -20.14 14.28 -18.58
C ILE A 207 -20.37 15.52 -19.42
N VAL A 208 -19.52 16.54 -19.30
CA VAL A 208 -19.62 17.80 -20.06
C VAL A 208 -19.60 17.52 -21.56
N VAL A 209 -18.71 16.65 -22.03
CA VAL A 209 -18.63 16.31 -23.45
C VAL A 209 -19.91 15.58 -23.92
N VAL A 210 -20.39 14.60 -23.15
CA VAL A 210 -21.61 13.83 -23.51
C VAL A 210 -22.84 14.72 -23.46
N GLU A 211 -22.96 15.58 -22.46
CA GLU A 211 -24.08 16.51 -22.31
C GLU A 211 -24.12 17.48 -23.49
N ASN A 212 -22.95 18.04 -23.88
CA ASN A 212 -22.89 18.97 -24.99
C ASN A 212 -23.19 18.29 -26.33
N ILE A 213 -22.74 17.05 -26.54
CA ILE A 213 -23.13 16.25 -27.71
C ILE A 213 -24.67 16.04 -27.72
N HIS A 214 -25.25 15.68 -26.59
CA HIS A 214 -26.70 15.50 -26.45
C HIS A 214 -27.47 16.81 -26.74
N ARG A 215 -26.99 17.95 -26.21
CA ARG A 215 -27.55 19.27 -26.48
C ARG A 215 -27.52 19.63 -27.99
N TRP A 216 -26.38 19.43 -28.64
CA TRP A 216 -26.25 19.68 -30.08
C TRP A 216 -27.12 18.77 -30.91
N GLN A 217 -27.35 17.53 -30.52
CA GLN A 217 -28.30 16.63 -31.14
C GLN A 217 -29.74 17.15 -31.08
N GLN A 218 -30.12 17.80 -29.99
CA GLN A 218 -31.45 18.41 -29.84
C GLN A 218 -31.59 19.69 -30.66
N LEU A 219 -30.51 20.46 -30.78
CA LEU A 219 -30.52 21.72 -31.56
C LEU A 219 -30.49 21.51 -33.06
N GLU A 220 -29.82 20.48 -33.54
CA GLU A 220 -29.66 20.15 -34.97
C GLU A 220 -30.05 18.69 -35.24
N PRO A 221 -31.33 18.30 -35.12
CA PRO A 221 -31.76 16.90 -35.16
C PRO A 221 -31.58 16.28 -36.56
N ASP A 222 -31.54 17.09 -37.60
CA ASP A 222 -31.41 16.61 -39.01
C ASP A 222 -29.97 16.39 -39.45
N LYS A 223 -28.98 16.82 -38.61
CA LYS A 223 -27.57 16.66 -38.94
C LYS A 223 -27.00 15.34 -38.46
N HIS A 224 -26.02 14.85 -39.23
CA HIS A 224 -25.33 13.60 -38.88
C HIS A 224 -24.42 13.80 -37.67
N LEU A 225 -24.32 12.78 -36.83
CA LEU A 225 -23.44 12.81 -35.63
C LEU A 225 -21.99 13.19 -35.96
N TRP A 226 -21.47 12.81 -37.13
CA TRP A 226 -20.14 13.18 -37.62
C TRP A 226 -19.91 14.71 -37.72
N GLU A 227 -20.99 15.46 -37.97
CA GLU A 227 -20.94 16.92 -38.10
C GLU A 227 -21.17 17.61 -36.73
N ILE A 228 -21.98 16.98 -35.87
CA ILE A 228 -22.37 17.50 -34.56
C ILE A 228 -21.23 17.35 -33.55
N ILE A 229 -20.64 16.15 -33.49
CA ILE A 229 -19.65 15.83 -32.43
C ILE A 229 -18.43 16.74 -32.46
N PRO A 230 -17.77 17.01 -33.60
CA PRO A 230 -16.64 17.93 -33.62
C PRO A 230 -16.99 19.35 -33.09
N LYS A 231 -18.16 19.86 -33.46
CA LYS A 231 -18.62 21.18 -32.97
C LYS A 231 -18.89 21.16 -31.48
N ALA A 232 -19.57 20.13 -30.98
CA ALA A 232 -19.87 19.97 -29.59
C ALA A 232 -18.61 19.84 -28.74
N VAL A 233 -17.61 19.10 -29.21
CA VAL A 233 -16.32 18.92 -28.52
C VAL A 233 -15.49 20.19 -28.55
N ASP A 234 -15.47 20.90 -29.69
CA ASP A 234 -14.70 22.16 -29.84
C ASP A 234 -15.23 23.26 -28.92
N GLU A 235 -16.57 23.36 -28.79
CA GLU A 235 -17.21 24.34 -27.93
C GLU A 235 -16.80 24.22 -26.45
N VAL A 236 -16.73 23.00 -25.93
CA VAL A 236 -16.40 22.75 -24.50
C VAL A 236 -14.92 22.46 -24.26
N GLY A 237 -14.17 22.19 -25.32
CA GLY A 237 -12.79 21.75 -25.24
C GLY A 237 -11.88 22.73 -24.54
N GLY A 238 -11.92 24.00 -24.97
CA GLY A 238 -11.11 25.07 -24.38
C GLY A 238 -11.35 25.28 -22.88
N PRO A 239 -12.60 25.52 -22.47
CA PRO A 239 -12.95 25.64 -21.03
C PRO A 239 -12.58 24.43 -20.20
N THR A 240 -12.82 23.21 -20.68
CA THR A 240 -12.52 21.96 -19.95
C THR A 240 -11.01 21.78 -19.78
N ILE A 241 -10.21 22.03 -20.81
CA ILE A 241 -8.73 21.98 -20.73
C ILE A 241 -8.24 22.99 -19.68
N LEU A 242 -8.73 24.23 -19.72
CA LEU A 242 -8.32 25.26 -18.79
C LEU A 242 -8.70 24.91 -17.35
N ALA A 243 -9.91 24.41 -17.13
CA ALA A 243 -10.38 23.96 -15.82
C ALA A 243 -9.49 22.83 -15.26
N THR A 244 -9.17 21.82 -16.07
CA THR A 244 -8.28 20.73 -15.70
C THR A 244 -6.90 21.23 -15.28
N PHE A 245 -6.28 22.09 -16.07
CA PHE A 245 -4.97 22.69 -15.73
C PHE A 245 -5.03 23.53 -14.47
N THR A 246 -6.12 24.25 -14.24
CA THR A 246 -6.30 25.07 -13.03
C THR A 246 -6.36 24.19 -11.78
N VAL A 247 -7.09 23.07 -11.84
CA VAL A 247 -7.15 22.15 -10.71
C VAL A 247 -5.81 21.46 -10.47
N ILE A 248 -5.11 21.04 -11.53
CA ILE A 248 -3.74 20.50 -11.41
C ILE A 248 -2.83 21.50 -10.73
N ALA A 249 -2.83 22.77 -11.17
CA ALA A 249 -2.02 23.83 -10.57
C ALA A 249 -2.37 24.06 -9.10
N ALA A 250 -3.64 23.97 -8.71
CA ALA A 250 -4.07 24.09 -7.33
C ALA A 250 -3.61 22.92 -6.43
N LEU A 251 -3.45 21.72 -7.00
CA LEU A 251 -2.98 20.54 -6.28
C LEU A 251 -1.44 20.44 -6.18
N LEU A 252 -0.72 21.08 -7.10
CA LEU A 252 0.75 21.02 -7.19
C LEU A 252 1.48 21.39 -5.89
N PRO A 253 1.08 22.42 -5.11
CA PRO A 253 1.76 22.74 -3.85
C PRO A 253 1.82 21.58 -2.85
N MET A 254 0.84 20.67 -2.85
CA MET A 254 0.86 19.49 -1.99
C MET A 254 1.96 18.48 -2.37
N ALA A 255 2.44 18.49 -3.61
CA ALA A 255 3.52 17.61 -4.06
C ALA A 255 4.89 18.03 -3.48
N PHE A 256 5.04 19.26 -3.07
CA PHE A 256 6.28 19.82 -2.52
C PHE A 256 6.36 19.80 -1.00
N VAL A 257 5.40 19.18 -0.33
CA VAL A 257 5.43 19.01 1.13
C VAL A 257 6.64 18.14 1.51
N SER A 258 7.51 18.69 2.37
CA SER A 258 8.72 18.03 2.83
C SER A 258 8.56 17.39 4.21
N GLY A 259 9.60 16.68 4.67
CA GLY A 259 9.63 16.01 5.97
C GLY A 259 8.81 14.71 6.02
N LEU A 260 8.42 14.28 7.21
CA LEU A 260 7.73 13.01 7.45
C LEU A 260 6.38 12.89 6.73
N MET A 261 5.71 14.00 6.45
CA MET A 261 4.42 14.03 5.75
C MET A 261 4.56 13.99 4.22
N GLY A 262 5.73 14.31 3.66
CA GLY A 262 5.98 14.31 2.23
C GLY A 262 5.56 13.00 1.53
N PRO A 263 6.09 11.84 1.95
CA PRO A 263 5.73 10.55 1.35
C PRO A 263 4.24 10.18 1.43
N TYR A 264 3.50 10.79 2.37
CA TYR A 264 2.05 10.56 2.51
C TYR A 264 1.23 11.54 1.69
N MET A 265 1.72 12.78 1.49
CA MET A 265 0.96 13.82 0.80
C MET A 265 1.25 13.86 -0.70
N SER A 266 2.47 13.61 -1.14
CA SER A 266 2.86 13.68 -2.56
C SER A 266 2.12 12.70 -3.50
N PRO A 267 1.75 11.48 -3.10
CA PRO A 267 0.99 10.59 -3.98
C PRO A 267 -0.41 11.11 -4.35
N ILE A 268 -1.00 11.99 -3.52
CA ILE A 268 -2.35 12.53 -3.77
C ILE A 268 -2.36 13.41 -5.02
N PRO A 269 -1.60 14.53 -5.06
CA PRO A 269 -1.60 15.41 -6.23
C PRO A 269 -1.03 14.72 -7.48
N ILE A 270 -0.06 13.83 -7.35
CA ILE A 270 0.53 13.12 -8.49
C ILE A 270 -0.51 12.21 -9.15
N ASN A 271 -1.17 11.34 -8.37
CA ASN A 271 -2.19 10.43 -8.91
C ASN A 271 -3.43 11.19 -9.42
N ALA A 272 -3.85 12.25 -8.72
CA ALA A 272 -4.96 13.08 -9.16
C ALA A 272 -4.64 13.79 -10.48
N SER A 273 -3.49 14.44 -10.59
CA SER A 273 -3.09 15.13 -11.83
C SER A 273 -2.94 14.16 -13.00
N MET A 274 -2.31 13.01 -12.78
CA MET A 274 -2.18 11.96 -13.78
C MET A 274 -3.55 11.44 -14.24
N GLY A 275 -4.45 11.20 -13.28
CA GLY A 275 -5.82 10.81 -13.59
C GLY A 275 -6.57 11.85 -14.40
N MET A 276 -6.40 13.14 -14.08
CA MET A 276 -7.04 14.23 -14.82
C MET A 276 -6.53 14.35 -16.26
N PHE A 277 -5.24 14.18 -16.52
CA PHE A 277 -4.73 14.10 -17.89
C PHE A 277 -5.32 12.92 -18.67
N ILE A 278 -5.40 11.77 -18.03
CA ILE A 278 -6.01 10.55 -18.62
C ILE A 278 -7.50 10.78 -18.88
N SER A 279 -8.23 11.37 -17.92
CA SER A 279 -9.65 11.71 -18.06
C SER A 279 -9.89 12.64 -19.25
N LEU A 280 -9.11 13.68 -19.36
CA LEU A 280 -9.19 14.66 -20.47
C LEU A 280 -8.95 13.97 -21.82
N ALA A 281 -7.95 13.11 -21.91
CA ALA A 281 -7.68 12.34 -23.14
C ALA A 281 -8.83 11.39 -23.48
N ILE A 282 -9.41 10.70 -22.50
CA ILE A 282 -10.56 9.81 -22.70
C ILE A 282 -11.79 10.63 -23.09
N ALA A 283 -12.03 11.78 -22.47
CA ALA A 283 -13.16 12.65 -22.76
C ALA A 283 -13.15 13.17 -24.20
N PHE A 284 -11.97 13.47 -24.76
CA PHE A 284 -11.86 14.00 -26.11
C PHE A 284 -11.63 12.97 -27.20
N VAL A 285 -11.17 11.76 -26.88
CA VAL A 285 -10.90 10.69 -27.86
C VAL A 285 -11.93 9.57 -27.77
N VAL A 286 -12.07 8.99 -26.57
CA VAL A 286 -12.91 7.80 -26.40
C VAL A 286 -14.39 8.15 -26.31
N THR A 287 -14.74 9.21 -25.57
CA THR A 287 -16.14 9.61 -25.39
C THR A 287 -16.83 9.99 -26.72
N PRO A 288 -16.24 10.82 -27.59
CA PRO A 288 -16.81 11.10 -28.92
C PRO A 288 -16.92 9.86 -29.82
N TRP A 289 -15.93 8.99 -29.76
CA TRP A 289 -15.97 7.72 -30.53
C TRP A 289 -17.08 6.78 -30.03
N LEU A 290 -17.27 6.67 -28.71
CA LEU A 290 -18.39 5.92 -28.12
C LEU A 290 -19.73 6.55 -28.48
N ALA A 291 -19.81 7.90 -28.47
CA ALA A 291 -21.01 8.62 -28.87
C ALA A 291 -21.40 8.33 -30.31
N LEU A 292 -20.45 8.33 -31.24
CA LEU A 292 -20.67 7.93 -32.63
C LEU A 292 -21.24 6.52 -32.78
N LYS A 293 -20.80 5.58 -31.93
CA LYS A 293 -21.23 4.17 -32.01
C LYS A 293 -22.54 3.87 -31.30
N LEU A 294 -22.80 4.51 -30.17
CA LEU A 294 -23.90 4.18 -29.26
C LEU A 294 -25.10 5.13 -29.40
N LEU A 295 -24.86 6.40 -29.72
CA LEU A 295 -25.93 7.33 -30.03
C LEU A 295 -26.38 7.07 -31.48
N LYS A 296 -27.65 6.76 -31.71
CA LYS A 296 -28.21 6.66 -33.04
C LYS A 296 -28.55 8.07 -33.52
N GLY A 297 -28.08 8.44 -34.71
CA GLY A 297 -28.57 9.60 -35.44
C GLY A 297 -30.05 9.50 -35.66
N GLY A 298 -30.75 10.58 -35.33
CA GLY A 298 -32.18 10.86 -35.43
C GLY A 298 -33.12 9.76 -35.95
N HIS A 299 -33.89 9.23 -35.06
CA HIS A 299 -35.31 8.97 -35.23
C HIS A 299 -35.95 9.01 -33.84
N HIS A 300 -36.98 9.85 -33.75
CA HIS A 300 -37.78 10.11 -32.56
C HIS A 300 -38.10 8.84 -31.76
N ALA A 301 -37.64 8.80 -30.53
CA ALA A 301 -38.43 8.26 -29.47
C ALA A 301 -38.79 9.48 -28.57
N GLU A 302 -40.03 9.90 -28.67
CA GLU A 302 -40.63 10.82 -27.72
C GLU A 302 -40.44 10.28 -26.29
N SER A 303 -39.36 10.64 -25.65
CA SER A 303 -39.34 10.69 -24.18
C SER A 303 -40.03 11.99 -23.82
N GLY A 304 -41.30 11.93 -23.45
CA GLY A 304 -42.03 13.07 -22.91
C GLY A 304 -41.19 13.72 -21.80
N PRO A 305 -41.43 15.02 -21.53
CA PRO A 305 -40.61 15.80 -20.60
C PRO A 305 -40.56 15.07 -19.26
N GLY A 306 -39.35 14.66 -18.90
CA GLY A 306 -39.13 14.02 -17.60
C GLY A 306 -39.66 14.89 -16.49
N TRP A 307 -40.23 14.31 -15.45
CA TRP A 307 -40.86 15.03 -14.33
C TRP A 307 -39.99 16.15 -13.74
N LEU A 308 -38.66 16.06 -13.89
CA LEU A 308 -37.68 17.08 -13.48
C LEU A 308 -37.70 18.34 -14.37
N SER A 309 -38.06 18.24 -15.66
CA SER A 309 -38.18 19.43 -16.54
C SER A 309 -39.42 20.31 -16.24
N ARG A 310 -40.27 19.86 -15.33
CA ARG A 310 -41.42 20.67 -14.84
C ARG A 310 -41.11 21.49 -13.60
N LEU A 311 -39.88 21.40 -13.09
CA LEU A 311 -39.41 22.11 -11.88
C LEU A 311 -38.52 23.33 -12.18
N TRP A 312 -38.27 23.60 -13.45
CA TRP A 312 -37.57 24.81 -13.97
C TRP A 312 -38.44 25.60 -14.90
#